data_e18b304d4bdc8f21bd9eea4f23fc5b51
#
_entry.id   e18b304d4bdc8f21bd9eea4f23fc5b51
#
_cell.length_a   1.000
_cell.length_b   1.000
_cell.length_c   1.000
_cell.angle_alpha   90.00
_cell.angle_beta   90.00
_cell.angle_gamma   90.00
#
_symmetry.space_group_name_H-M   'P 1'
#
loop_
_entity.id
_entity.type
_entity.pdbx_description
1 polymer ?
#
loop_
_entity_poly.entity_id
_entity_poly.type
_entity_poly.pdbx_seq_one_letter_code
_entity_poly.pdbx_strand_id
1 'polypeptide(L)'
;MELNTNELRLIQPGGKEMREYAENTQGYYAAKGLHGPVPDESEKKILAETCAPEESTEMHFPGVIIAATKNGEVLGHIRLGEPCRGEVAVCCRFMENGAYAAEALKAVTGEALRSSGVNRLTAVCPAGDAQQAHFLKECGFVEKKSQNEETRCFMLKREQGTSLFVICLLAGAAIGGLIGYFVFGSISGSMNAGVFLGLASGITATALRAKEKKPEASNKTEEKQDKE
;
A
#
# COMPACT_ATOMS: atom_id res chain seq x y z
N MET A 1 7.53 -12.62 2.70
CA MET A 1 7.10 -11.46 3.50
C MET A 1 5.80 -11.76 4.22
N GLU A 2 5.61 -11.27 5.43
CA GLU A 2 4.33 -11.35 6.15
C GLU A 2 3.96 -9.97 6.68
N LEU A 3 2.75 -9.50 6.37
CA LEU A 3 2.19 -8.25 6.85
C LEU A 3 0.98 -8.58 7.73
N ASN A 4 0.98 -8.10 8.96
CA ASN A 4 -0.11 -8.33 9.89
C ASN A 4 -0.91 -7.04 10.11
N THR A 5 -2.23 -7.14 10.00
CA THR A 5 -3.17 -6.10 10.43
C THR A 5 -3.76 -6.45 11.80
N ASN A 6 -4.77 -5.71 12.25
CA ASN A 6 -5.43 -6.02 13.51
C ASN A 6 -6.10 -7.40 13.49
N GLU A 7 -6.69 -7.81 12.35
CA GLU A 7 -7.50 -9.02 12.23
C GLU A 7 -6.95 -10.03 11.21
N LEU A 8 -5.98 -9.63 10.37
CA LEU A 8 -5.55 -10.42 9.23
C LEU A 8 -4.05 -10.72 9.26
N ARG A 9 -3.69 -11.84 8.64
CA ARG A 9 -2.34 -12.22 8.21
C ARG A 9 -2.30 -12.18 6.69
N LEU A 10 -1.38 -11.41 6.15
CA LEU A 10 -1.16 -11.24 4.71
C LEU A 10 0.20 -11.82 4.39
N ILE A 11 0.21 -12.97 3.75
CA ILE A 11 1.42 -13.77 3.50
C ILE A 11 1.77 -13.68 2.03
N GLN A 12 2.96 -13.18 1.71
CA GLN A 12 3.53 -13.25 0.38
C GLN A 12 4.55 -14.37 0.36
N PRO A 13 4.23 -15.54 -0.26
CA PRO A 13 5.17 -16.63 -0.40
C PRO A 13 6.37 -16.23 -1.26
N GLY A 14 7.56 -16.67 -0.90
CA GLY A 14 8.74 -16.58 -1.77
C GLY A 14 8.65 -17.57 -2.93
N GLY A 15 9.55 -17.48 -3.92
CA GLY A 15 9.48 -18.30 -5.14
C GLY A 15 9.43 -19.81 -4.89
N LYS A 16 10.16 -20.30 -3.89
CA LYS A 16 10.14 -21.71 -3.48
C LYS A 16 8.80 -22.08 -2.80
N GLU A 17 8.35 -21.24 -1.86
CA GLU A 17 7.08 -21.45 -1.17
C GLU A 17 5.88 -21.32 -2.11
N MET A 18 5.98 -20.49 -3.16
CA MET A 18 4.93 -20.33 -4.16
C MET A 18 4.76 -21.60 -5.00
N ARG A 19 5.85 -22.31 -5.35
CA ARG A 19 5.78 -23.58 -6.03
C ARG A 19 5.12 -24.64 -5.14
N GLU A 20 5.54 -24.71 -3.86
CA GLU A 20 4.91 -25.60 -2.89
C GLU A 20 3.42 -25.31 -2.72
N TYR A 21 3.06 -24.02 -2.65
CA TYR A 21 1.66 -23.59 -2.60
C TYR A 21 0.87 -24.04 -3.83
N ALA A 22 1.41 -23.89 -5.03
CA ALA A 22 0.75 -24.30 -6.26
C ALA A 22 0.65 -25.82 -6.42
N GLU A 23 1.70 -26.58 -6.06
CA GLU A 23 1.75 -28.04 -6.20
C GLU A 23 0.98 -28.75 -5.10
N ASN A 24 1.07 -28.27 -3.85
CA ASN A 24 0.46 -28.89 -2.67
C ASN A 24 -0.13 -27.85 -1.72
N THR A 25 -1.20 -27.17 -2.15
CA THR A 25 -1.86 -26.13 -1.36
C THR A 25 -2.27 -26.58 0.04
N GLN A 26 -2.78 -27.80 0.18
CA GLN A 26 -3.19 -28.33 1.49
C GLN A 26 -2.00 -28.54 2.42
N GLY A 27 -0.89 -29.08 1.91
CA GLY A 27 0.35 -29.23 2.68
C GLY A 27 0.91 -27.87 3.10
N TYR A 28 0.92 -26.92 2.18
CA TYR A 28 1.33 -25.55 2.47
C TYR A 28 0.45 -24.89 3.55
N TYR A 29 -0.88 -25.06 3.45
CA TYR A 29 -1.81 -24.56 4.46
C TYR A 29 -1.55 -25.16 5.82
N ALA A 30 -1.38 -26.49 5.89
CA ALA A 30 -1.08 -27.17 7.15
C ALA A 30 0.24 -26.66 7.78
N ALA A 31 1.28 -26.49 6.97
CA ALA A 31 2.58 -25.97 7.44
C ALA A 31 2.52 -24.52 7.96
N LYS A 32 1.64 -23.70 7.41
CA LYS A 32 1.46 -22.28 7.81
C LYS A 32 0.33 -22.07 8.82
N GLY A 33 -0.35 -23.12 9.26
CA GLY A 33 -1.53 -23.04 10.14
C GLY A 33 -2.72 -22.36 9.47
N LEU A 34 -2.85 -22.54 8.16
CA LEU A 34 -3.94 -22.04 7.35
C LEU A 34 -4.96 -23.14 7.06
N HIS A 35 -6.19 -22.74 6.79
CA HIS A 35 -7.26 -23.62 6.33
C HIS A 35 -8.24 -22.84 5.45
N GLY A 36 -8.86 -23.52 4.54
CA GLY A 36 -9.81 -22.90 3.61
C GLY A 36 -9.87 -23.64 2.28
N PRO A 37 -10.58 -23.07 1.32
CA PRO A 37 -10.70 -23.67 0.01
C PRO A 37 -9.37 -23.65 -0.74
N VAL A 38 -9.16 -24.69 -1.50
CA VAL A 38 -8.00 -24.82 -2.38
C VAL A 38 -8.33 -24.16 -3.71
N PRO A 39 -7.42 -23.31 -4.27
CA PRO A 39 -7.59 -22.75 -5.60
C PRO A 39 -7.81 -23.83 -6.65
N ASP A 40 -8.61 -23.55 -7.68
CA ASP A 40 -8.78 -24.45 -8.79
C ASP A 40 -7.49 -24.61 -9.63
N GLU A 41 -7.42 -25.62 -10.49
CA GLU A 41 -6.22 -25.91 -11.28
C GLU A 41 -5.84 -24.76 -12.23
N SER A 42 -6.82 -24.02 -12.75
CA SER A 42 -6.54 -22.86 -13.62
C SER A 42 -5.91 -21.74 -12.83
N GLU A 43 -6.36 -21.53 -11.62
CA GLU A 43 -5.85 -20.54 -10.69
C GLU A 43 -4.45 -20.90 -10.17
N LYS A 44 -4.23 -22.15 -9.79
CA LYS A 44 -2.90 -22.67 -9.40
C LYS A 44 -1.86 -22.43 -10.50
N LYS A 45 -2.22 -22.66 -11.76
CA LYS A 45 -1.33 -22.42 -12.88
C LYS A 45 -0.95 -20.95 -12.99
N ILE A 46 -1.92 -20.03 -12.87
CA ILE A 46 -1.68 -18.59 -12.88
C ILE A 46 -0.80 -18.17 -11.69
N LEU A 47 -1.02 -18.76 -10.52
CA LEU A 47 -0.23 -18.47 -9.32
C LEU A 47 1.22 -18.97 -9.46
N ALA A 48 1.40 -20.19 -10.03
CA ALA A 48 2.73 -20.75 -10.28
C ALA A 48 3.55 -19.94 -11.30
N GLU A 49 2.90 -19.33 -12.27
CA GLU A 49 3.53 -18.47 -13.27
C GLU A 49 3.97 -17.10 -12.67
N THR A 50 3.44 -16.75 -11.49
CA THR A 50 3.79 -15.51 -10.80
C THR A 50 5.04 -15.75 -9.95
N CYS A 51 6.20 -15.77 -10.59
CA CYS A 51 7.48 -16.00 -9.90
C CYS A 51 7.87 -14.80 -9.05
N ALA A 52 7.89 -14.97 -7.72
CA ALA A 52 8.58 -14.06 -6.82
C ALA A 52 10.07 -14.46 -6.72
N PRO A 53 11.01 -13.50 -6.56
CA PRO A 53 12.39 -13.82 -6.22
C PRO A 53 12.48 -14.52 -4.86
N GLU A 54 13.60 -15.22 -4.62
CA GLU A 54 13.84 -15.91 -3.35
C GLU A 54 13.87 -14.91 -2.20
N GLU A 55 13.34 -15.36 -1.08
CA GLU A 55 13.22 -14.74 0.25
C GLU A 55 13.62 -13.25 0.39
N SER A 56 12.64 -12.40 0.58
CA SER A 56 12.85 -11.01 0.98
C SER A 56 11.87 -10.62 2.07
N THR A 57 12.27 -9.66 2.87
CA THR A 57 11.46 -9.03 3.90
C THR A 57 10.54 -7.94 3.33
N GLU A 58 10.80 -7.49 2.10
CA GLU A 58 10.04 -6.45 1.42
C GLU A 58 9.01 -7.04 0.44
N MET A 59 8.00 -6.25 0.09
CA MET A 59 7.00 -6.62 -0.92
C MET A 59 7.62 -6.75 -2.30
N HIS A 60 7.34 -7.87 -2.96
CA HIS A 60 7.86 -8.15 -4.30
C HIS A 60 6.82 -7.97 -5.38
N PHE A 61 7.33 -7.64 -6.57
CA PHE A 61 6.58 -7.53 -7.81
C PHE A 61 7.32 -8.29 -8.93
N PRO A 62 6.64 -9.18 -9.68
CA PRO A 62 5.27 -9.62 -9.44
C PRO A 62 5.14 -10.45 -8.17
N GLY A 63 3.94 -10.56 -7.61
CA GLY A 63 3.75 -11.32 -6.38
C GLY A 63 2.30 -11.68 -6.09
N VAL A 64 2.13 -12.70 -5.27
CA VAL A 64 0.83 -13.13 -4.75
C VAL A 64 0.82 -12.99 -3.25
N ILE A 65 -0.23 -12.41 -2.71
CA ILE A 65 -0.46 -12.29 -1.29
C ILE A 65 -1.68 -13.12 -0.92
N ILE A 66 -1.50 -14.08 0.00
CA ILE A 66 -2.57 -14.87 0.58
C ILE A 66 -3.12 -14.07 1.76
N ALA A 67 -4.41 -13.75 1.72
CA ALA A 67 -5.11 -13.09 2.81
C ALA A 67 -5.80 -14.13 3.69
N ALA A 68 -5.48 -14.14 4.98
CA ALA A 68 -6.09 -15.03 5.95
C ALA A 68 -6.45 -14.28 7.23
N THR A 69 -7.45 -14.76 7.96
CA THR A 69 -7.74 -14.29 9.32
C THR A 69 -6.62 -14.70 10.28
N LYS A 70 -6.57 -14.12 11.47
CA LYS A 70 -5.64 -14.54 12.54
C LYS A 70 -5.83 -15.99 12.95
N ASN A 71 -7.02 -16.53 12.79
CA ASN A 71 -7.33 -17.94 13.07
C ASN A 71 -6.85 -18.87 11.96
N GLY A 72 -6.32 -18.34 10.85
CA GLY A 72 -5.79 -19.11 9.74
C GLY A 72 -6.80 -19.41 8.62
N GLU A 73 -8.02 -18.89 8.69
CA GLU A 73 -9.01 -19.03 7.62
C GLU A 73 -8.60 -18.18 6.41
N VAL A 74 -8.40 -18.83 5.27
CA VAL A 74 -8.02 -18.16 4.02
C VAL A 74 -9.24 -17.49 3.40
N LEU A 75 -9.15 -16.18 3.20
CA LEU A 75 -10.19 -15.35 2.61
C LEU A 75 -10.09 -15.25 1.09
N GLY A 76 -8.89 -15.43 0.57
CA GLY A 76 -8.58 -15.28 -0.85
C GLY A 76 -7.16 -14.79 -1.08
N HIS A 77 -6.90 -14.28 -2.28
CA HIS A 77 -5.58 -13.77 -2.64
C HIS A 77 -5.63 -12.52 -3.49
N ILE A 78 -4.53 -11.79 -3.41
CA ILE A 78 -4.27 -10.56 -4.16
C ILE A 78 -3.01 -10.79 -4.98
N ARG A 79 -3.11 -10.62 -6.29
CA ARG A 79 -1.99 -10.70 -7.21
C ARG A 79 -1.57 -9.31 -7.63
N LEU A 80 -0.27 -9.07 -7.58
CA LEU A 80 0.39 -7.85 -8.04
C LEU A 80 1.22 -8.19 -9.27
N GLY A 81 1.04 -7.45 -10.34
CA GLY A 81 1.81 -7.59 -11.57
C GLY A 81 3.18 -6.93 -11.48
N GLU A 82 3.96 -7.07 -12.56
CA GLU A 82 5.23 -6.36 -12.69
C GLU A 82 5.02 -4.84 -12.78
N PRO A 83 5.87 -4.05 -12.10
CA PRO A 83 5.85 -2.60 -12.23
C PRO A 83 6.21 -2.18 -13.66
N CYS A 84 5.31 -1.47 -14.31
CA CYS A 84 5.55 -0.88 -15.62
C CYS A 84 5.35 0.64 -15.54
N ARG A 85 6.41 1.41 -15.73
CA ARG A 85 6.37 2.89 -15.67
C ARG A 85 5.73 3.44 -14.38
N GLY A 86 5.98 2.78 -13.25
CA GLY A 86 5.43 3.16 -11.95
C GLY A 86 3.98 2.74 -11.73
N GLU A 87 3.43 1.91 -12.58
CA GLU A 87 2.10 1.32 -12.47
C GLU A 87 2.19 -0.17 -12.21
N VAL A 88 1.37 -0.68 -11.28
CA VAL A 88 1.26 -2.10 -10.95
C VAL A 88 -0.20 -2.52 -11.12
N ALA A 89 -0.40 -3.60 -11.88
CA ALA A 89 -1.72 -4.22 -12.01
C ALA A 89 -2.05 -4.99 -10.73
N VAL A 90 -3.29 -4.84 -10.25
CA VAL A 90 -3.82 -5.54 -9.08
C VAL A 90 -5.00 -6.39 -9.50
N CYS A 91 -4.96 -7.66 -9.18
CA CYS A 91 -6.08 -8.57 -9.33
C CYS A 91 -6.36 -9.21 -7.97
N CYS A 92 -7.57 -9.07 -7.46
CA CYS A 92 -7.96 -9.68 -6.19
C CYS A 92 -9.09 -10.68 -6.41
N ARG A 93 -9.02 -11.80 -5.73
CA ARG A 93 -10.04 -12.83 -5.72
C ARG A 93 -10.29 -13.26 -4.29
N PHE A 94 -11.42 -12.83 -3.77
CA PHE A 94 -11.88 -13.19 -2.45
C PHE A 94 -13.12 -14.09 -2.56
N MET A 95 -13.33 -14.92 -1.56
CA MET A 95 -14.53 -15.75 -1.47
C MET A 95 -15.77 -14.90 -1.26
N GLU A 96 -15.62 -13.87 -0.44
CA GLU A 96 -16.65 -12.88 -0.18
C GLU A 96 -16.01 -11.49 -0.15
N ASN A 97 -16.66 -10.54 -0.81
CA ASN A 97 -16.25 -9.13 -0.78
C ASN A 97 -16.81 -8.45 0.48
N GLY A 98 -16.28 -8.84 1.64
CA GLY A 98 -16.66 -8.31 2.94
C GLY A 98 -15.62 -7.34 3.53
N ALA A 99 -15.84 -6.96 4.81
CA ALA A 99 -14.97 -6.02 5.53
C ALA A 99 -13.51 -6.50 5.59
N TYR A 100 -13.28 -7.79 5.81
CA TYR A 100 -11.93 -8.37 5.84
C TYR A 100 -11.24 -8.35 4.48
N ALA A 101 -11.99 -8.61 3.39
CA ALA A 101 -11.45 -8.50 2.03
C ALA A 101 -11.03 -7.05 1.72
N ALA A 102 -11.85 -6.08 2.14
CA ALA A 102 -11.55 -4.66 1.96
C ALA A 102 -10.33 -4.23 2.82
N GLU A 103 -10.20 -4.72 4.06
CA GLU A 103 -9.04 -4.48 4.91
C GLU A 103 -7.77 -5.07 4.27
N ALA A 104 -7.82 -6.31 3.81
CA ALA A 104 -6.72 -6.98 3.13
C ALA A 104 -6.25 -6.19 1.90
N LEU A 105 -7.19 -5.82 1.02
CA LEU A 105 -6.86 -5.08 -0.19
C LEU A 105 -6.28 -3.69 0.13
N LYS A 106 -6.84 -2.96 1.09
CA LYS A 106 -6.31 -1.66 1.53
C LYS A 106 -4.92 -1.76 2.13
N ALA A 107 -4.66 -2.78 2.94
CA ALA A 107 -3.33 -3.00 3.54
C ALA A 107 -2.28 -3.32 2.47
N VAL A 108 -2.59 -4.24 1.55
CA VAL A 108 -1.69 -4.60 0.45
C VAL A 108 -1.44 -3.43 -0.49
N THR A 109 -2.49 -2.72 -0.91
CA THR A 109 -2.35 -1.58 -1.81
C THR A 109 -1.61 -0.42 -1.16
N GLY A 110 -1.82 -0.19 0.14
CA GLY A 110 -1.09 0.80 0.92
C GLY A 110 0.41 0.49 0.96
N GLU A 111 0.79 -0.77 1.18
CA GLU A 111 2.19 -1.19 1.18
C GLU A 111 2.80 -1.14 -0.23
N ALA A 112 2.08 -1.61 -1.24
CA ALA A 112 2.52 -1.53 -2.63
C ALA A 112 2.82 -0.08 -3.06
N LEU A 113 1.97 0.87 -2.68
CA LEU A 113 2.20 2.30 -2.97
C LEU A 113 3.33 2.94 -2.15
N ARG A 114 3.79 2.30 -1.05
CA ARG A 114 4.98 2.73 -0.31
C ARG A 114 6.26 2.25 -0.97
N SER A 115 6.19 1.16 -1.72
CA SER A 115 7.35 0.60 -2.40
C SER A 115 7.96 1.59 -3.39
N SER A 116 9.29 1.52 -3.52
CA SER A 116 10.03 2.39 -4.43
C SER A 116 9.62 2.15 -5.89
N GLY A 117 9.35 3.23 -6.60
CA GLY A 117 9.01 3.15 -8.02
C GLY A 117 7.52 2.89 -8.32
N VAL A 118 6.67 2.61 -7.32
CA VAL A 118 5.22 2.44 -7.52
C VAL A 118 4.50 3.75 -7.23
N ASN A 119 3.81 4.29 -8.24
CA ASN A 119 3.08 5.56 -8.15
C ASN A 119 1.57 5.37 -8.23
N ARG A 120 1.14 4.27 -8.84
CA ARG A 120 -0.28 3.97 -9.04
C ARG A 120 -0.51 2.47 -9.17
N LEU A 121 -1.70 2.06 -8.77
CA LEU A 121 -2.20 0.70 -8.91
C LEU A 121 -3.41 0.73 -9.83
N THR A 122 -3.54 -0.28 -10.68
CA THR A 122 -4.67 -0.43 -11.60
C THR A 122 -5.35 -1.78 -11.39
N ALA A 123 -6.67 -1.77 -11.39
CA ALA A 123 -7.47 -2.98 -11.34
C ALA A 123 -8.49 -2.96 -12.49
N VAL A 124 -8.78 -4.13 -13.01
CA VAL A 124 -9.75 -4.30 -14.09
C VAL A 124 -10.79 -5.34 -13.66
N CYS A 125 -12.05 -5.06 -13.91
CA CYS A 125 -13.13 -6.03 -13.74
C CYS A 125 -14.04 -6.05 -14.97
N PRO A 126 -14.79 -7.14 -15.20
CA PRO A 126 -15.80 -7.20 -16.25
C PRO A 126 -16.84 -6.08 -16.09
N ALA A 127 -17.33 -5.52 -17.19
CA ALA A 127 -18.30 -4.41 -17.16
C ALA A 127 -19.61 -4.81 -16.45
N GLY A 128 -20.01 -6.08 -16.54
CA GLY A 128 -21.19 -6.64 -15.90
C GLY A 128 -21.04 -6.94 -14.40
N ASP A 129 -19.81 -6.92 -13.88
CA ASP A 129 -19.55 -7.22 -12.46
C ASP A 129 -19.69 -5.95 -11.60
N ALA A 130 -20.93 -5.61 -11.28
CA ALA A 130 -21.24 -4.46 -10.45
C ALA A 130 -20.75 -4.62 -9.00
N GLN A 131 -20.71 -5.85 -8.48
CA GLN A 131 -20.28 -6.15 -7.11
C GLN A 131 -18.78 -5.90 -6.96
N GLN A 132 -17.97 -6.42 -7.86
CA GLN A 132 -16.52 -6.18 -7.88
C GLN A 132 -16.20 -4.70 -8.10
N ALA A 133 -16.96 -4.03 -8.98
CA ALA A 133 -16.79 -2.60 -9.20
C ALA A 133 -17.08 -1.76 -7.95
N HIS A 134 -18.14 -2.11 -7.21
CA HIS A 134 -18.49 -1.46 -5.94
C HIS A 134 -17.40 -1.69 -4.90
N PHE A 135 -16.96 -2.94 -4.74
CA PHE A 135 -15.89 -3.32 -3.82
C PHE A 135 -14.58 -2.54 -4.07
N LEU A 136 -14.15 -2.43 -5.32
CA LEU A 136 -12.96 -1.63 -5.66
C LEU A 136 -13.13 -0.15 -5.28
N LYS A 137 -14.32 0.42 -5.49
CA LYS A 137 -14.61 1.81 -5.07
C LYS A 137 -14.54 1.98 -3.56
N GLU A 138 -15.07 1.05 -2.78
CA GLU A 138 -14.98 1.05 -1.30
C GLU A 138 -13.53 0.94 -0.82
N CYS A 139 -12.67 0.28 -1.60
CA CYS A 139 -11.24 0.20 -1.34
C CYS A 139 -10.45 1.45 -1.78
N GLY A 140 -11.15 2.49 -2.29
CA GLY A 140 -10.52 3.76 -2.65
C GLY A 140 -10.08 3.86 -4.12
N PHE A 141 -10.35 2.85 -4.93
CA PHE A 141 -10.08 2.92 -6.36
C PHE A 141 -11.09 3.83 -7.06
N VAL A 142 -10.59 4.65 -7.96
CA VAL A 142 -11.39 5.57 -8.78
C VAL A 142 -11.56 4.97 -10.18
N GLU A 143 -12.80 4.85 -10.63
CA GLU A 143 -13.12 4.38 -11.96
C GLU A 143 -12.59 5.33 -13.03
N LYS A 144 -11.94 4.77 -14.04
CA LYS A 144 -11.41 5.48 -15.19
C LYS A 144 -12.17 5.07 -16.45
N LYS A 145 -12.19 5.98 -17.42
CA LYS A 145 -12.76 5.67 -18.73
C LYS A 145 -11.98 4.51 -19.35
N SER A 146 -12.64 3.39 -19.56
CA SER A 146 -12.06 2.23 -20.25
C SER A 146 -12.06 2.49 -21.75
N GLN A 147 -11.08 1.94 -22.45
CA GLN A 147 -11.06 1.89 -23.91
C GLN A 147 -11.86 0.70 -24.45
N ASN A 148 -12.14 -0.28 -23.59
CA ASN A 148 -12.92 -1.47 -23.94
C ASN A 148 -14.26 -1.42 -23.17
N GLU A 149 -15.37 -1.58 -23.89
CA GLU A 149 -16.72 -1.59 -23.31
C GLU A 149 -17.01 -2.83 -22.45
N GLU A 150 -16.24 -3.92 -22.66
CA GLU A 150 -16.39 -5.16 -21.92
C GLU A 150 -15.77 -5.11 -20.52
N THR A 151 -14.92 -4.13 -20.25
CA THR A 151 -14.18 -4.04 -18.99
C THR A 151 -14.24 -2.64 -18.40
N ARG A 152 -14.24 -2.57 -17.08
CA ARG A 152 -14.12 -1.33 -16.30
C ARG A 152 -12.73 -1.27 -15.69
N CYS A 153 -12.09 -0.11 -15.83
CA CYS A 153 -10.75 0.13 -15.31
C CYS A 153 -10.82 1.01 -14.05
N PHE A 154 -10.07 0.64 -13.04
CA PHE A 154 -9.99 1.35 -11.77
C PHE A 154 -8.55 1.71 -11.47
N MET A 155 -8.33 2.85 -10.82
CA MET A 155 -7.00 3.33 -10.48
C MET A 155 -6.98 3.83 -9.04
N LEU A 156 -5.96 3.41 -8.31
CA LEU A 156 -5.57 3.96 -7.01
C LEU A 156 -4.21 4.63 -7.17
N LYS A 157 -4.14 5.91 -6.85
CA LYS A 157 -2.88 6.66 -6.88
C LYS A 157 -2.29 6.75 -5.49
N ARG A 158 -0.97 6.79 -5.44
CA ARG A 158 -0.28 7.23 -4.23
C ARG A 158 -0.84 8.60 -3.84
N GLU A 159 -1.43 8.70 -2.66
CA GLU A 159 -1.76 10.02 -2.13
C GLU A 159 -0.45 10.78 -2.01
N GLN A 160 -0.27 11.74 -2.90
CA GLN A 160 0.65 12.83 -2.62
C GLN A 160 -0.02 13.60 -1.49
N GLY A 161 0.24 13.16 -0.26
CA GLY A 161 -0.22 13.87 0.91
C GLY A 161 0.09 15.33 0.68
N THR A 162 -0.92 16.20 0.76
CA THR A 162 -0.73 17.65 0.69
C THR A 162 0.43 17.91 1.60
N SER A 163 1.59 18.28 1.04
CA SER A 163 2.84 18.32 1.78
C SER A 163 2.55 19.15 3.03
N LEU A 164 2.89 18.63 4.20
CA LEU A 164 2.76 19.38 5.47
C LEU A 164 3.34 20.79 5.30
N PHE A 165 4.31 20.89 4.43
CA PHE A 165 4.92 22.14 3.95
C PHE A 165 3.89 23.10 3.31
N VAL A 166 3.01 22.60 2.42
CA VAL A 166 1.97 23.46 1.78
C VAL A 166 0.95 23.90 2.81
N ILE A 167 0.56 23.02 3.73
CA ILE A 167 -0.38 23.37 4.82
C ILE A 167 0.25 24.41 5.73
N CYS A 168 1.51 24.25 6.14
CA CYS A 168 2.22 25.21 6.97
C CYS A 168 2.42 26.56 6.26
N LEU A 169 2.68 26.55 4.95
CA LEU A 169 2.83 27.75 4.14
C LEU A 169 1.53 28.54 4.06
N LEU A 170 0.41 27.85 3.80
CA LEU A 170 -0.92 28.47 3.74
C LEU A 170 -1.35 28.99 5.13
N ALA A 171 -1.13 28.22 6.19
CA ALA A 171 -1.42 28.65 7.55
C ALA A 171 -0.58 29.87 7.95
N GLY A 172 0.74 29.87 7.64
CA GLY A 172 1.64 30.99 7.90
C GLY A 172 1.24 32.26 7.15
N ALA A 173 0.83 32.13 5.89
CA ALA A 173 0.34 33.26 5.11
C ALA A 173 -0.96 33.84 5.68
N ALA A 174 -1.90 32.99 6.11
CA ALA A 174 -3.16 33.41 6.71
C ALA A 174 -2.94 34.14 8.05
N ILE A 175 -2.12 33.58 8.95
CA ILE A 175 -1.79 34.18 10.24
C ILE A 175 -1.03 35.48 10.06
N GLY A 176 -0.03 35.52 9.15
CA GLY A 176 0.73 36.71 8.85
C GLY A 176 -0.15 37.83 8.27
N GLY A 177 -1.10 37.49 7.39
CA GLY A 177 -2.07 38.44 6.83
C GLY A 177 -2.97 39.04 7.91
N LEU A 178 -3.48 38.22 8.85
CA LEU A 178 -4.30 38.69 9.98
C LEU A 178 -3.51 39.64 10.89
N ILE A 179 -2.31 39.26 11.31
CA ILE A 179 -1.46 40.10 12.17
C ILE A 179 -1.15 41.44 11.45
N GLY A 180 -0.86 41.38 10.14
CA GLY A 180 -0.60 42.57 9.37
C GLY A 180 -1.77 43.52 9.27
N TYR A 181 -2.95 42.99 9.10
CA TYR A 181 -4.17 43.79 9.06
C TYR A 181 -4.43 44.51 10.40
N PHE A 182 -4.33 43.75 11.52
CA PHE A 182 -4.67 44.29 12.84
C PHE A 182 -3.58 45.13 13.48
N VAL A 183 -2.29 44.84 13.21
CA VAL A 183 -1.16 45.54 13.90
C VAL A 183 -0.57 46.67 13.06
N PHE A 184 -0.45 46.47 11.75
CA PHE A 184 0.26 47.39 10.87
C PHE A 184 -0.62 48.15 9.87
N GLY A 185 -1.91 47.85 9.82
CA GLY A 185 -2.84 48.42 8.84
C GLY A 185 -2.48 48.10 7.38
N SER A 186 -1.55 47.18 7.16
CA SER A 186 -1.05 46.77 5.85
C SER A 186 -0.94 45.26 5.75
N ILE A 187 -1.64 44.69 4.80
CA ILE A 187 -1.65 43.24 4.56
C ILE A 187 -0.38 42.77 3.86
N SER A 188 0.18 43.60 2.96
CA SER A 188 1.23 43.19 2.02
C SER A 188 2.56 42.84 2.69
N GLY A 189 3.04 43.67 3.64
CA GLY A 189 4.34 43.43 4.30
C GLY A 189 4.34 42.23 5.27
N SER A 190 3.27 42.06 6.01
CA SER A 190 3.14 41.01 7.02
C SER A 190 2.72 39.67 6.44
N MET A 191 2.06 39.66 5.29
CA MET A 191 1.79 38.44 4.54
C MET A 191 3.10 37.78 4.09
N ASN A 192 4.08 38.58 3.63
CA ASN A 192 5.41 38.07 3.31
C ASN A 192 6.13 37.48 4.53
N ALA A 193 6.08 38.15 5.67
CA ALA A 193 6.66 37.65 6.92
C ALA A 193 5.99 36.32 7.36
N GLY A 194 4.65 36.21 7.23
CA GLY A 194 3.90 35.00 7.50
C GLY A 194 4.28 33.84 6.57
N VAL A 195 4.51 34.10 5.29
CA VAL A 195 4.99 33.09 4.33
C VAL A 195 6.37 32.57 4.73
N PHE A 196 7.32 33.46 5.15
CA PHE A 196 8.64 33.04 5.63
C PHE A 196 8.56 32.19 6.91
N LEU A 197 7.70 32.53 7.86
CA LEU A 197 7.46 31.73 9.06
C LEU A 197 6.83 30.35 8.71
N GLY A 198 5.88 30.32 7.77
CA GLY A 198 5.30 29.09 7.25
C GLY A 198 6.31 28.20 6.55
N LEU A 199 7.24 28.79 5.77
CA LEU A 199 8.35 28.07 5.14
C LEU A 199 9.29 27.45 6.18
N ALA A 200 9.72 28.23 7.17
CA ALA A 200 10.62 27.74 8.23
C ALA A 200 9.98 26.61 9.04
N SER A 201 8.71 26.75 9.44
CA SER A 201 7.99 25.71 10.18
C SER A 201 7.73 24.45 9.33
N GLY A 202 7.45 24.60 8.04
CA GLY A 202 7.29 23.50 7.10
C GLY A 202 8.57 22.68 6.90
N ILE A 203 9.72 23.35 6.80
CA ILE A 203 11.04 22.69 6.66
C ILE A 203 11.37 21.92 7.95
N THR A 204 11.18 22.54 9.13
CA THR A 204 11.43 21.87 10.41
C THR A 204 10.51 20.66 10.63
N ALA A 205 9.23 20.77 10.32
CA ALA A 205 8.27 19.68 10.45
C ALA A 205 8.57 18.50 9.49
N THR A 206 9.01 18.77 8.26
CA THR A 206 9.43 17.74 7.31
C THR A 206 10.74 17.08 7.73
N ALA A 207 11.69 17.83 8.28
CA ALA A 207 12.95 17.29 8.82
C ALA A 207 12.72 16.40 10.05
N LEU A 208 11.83 16.78 10.96
CA LEU A 208 11.44 15.97 12.13
C LEU A 208 10.77 14.66 11.70
N ARG A 209 9.82 14.69 10.75
CA ARG A 209 9.20 13.47 10.19
C ARG A 209 10.19 12.55 9.49
N ALA A 210 11.19 13.11 8.81
CA ALA A 210 12.24 12.31 8.19
C ALA A 210 13.13 11.61 9.22
N LYS A 211 13.31 12.23 10.41
CA LYS A 211 14.08 11.68 11.52
C LYS A 211 13.34 10.56 12.26
N GLU A 212 12.01 10.69 12.44
CA GLU A 212 11.15 9.65 13.02
C GLU A 212 11.01 8.41 12.12
N LYS A 213 11.16 8.57 10.80
CA LYS A 213 11.11 7.47 9.83
C LYS A 213 12.42 6.68 9.66
N LYS A 214 13.52 7.08 10.36
CA LYS A 214 14.74 6.24 10.40
C LYS A 214 14.54 5.19 11.50
N PRO A 215 14.28 3.92 11.19
CA PRO A 215 14.23 2.88 12.21
C PRO A 215 15.61 2.75 12.85
N GLU A 216 15.62 2.43 14.14
CA GLU A 216 16.76 2.10 14.99
C GLU A 216 17.59 0.90 14.44
N ALA A 217 18.15 1.04 13.27
CA ALA A 217 19.01 0.02 12.65
C ALA A 217 20.50 0.16 13.05
N SER A 218 20.83 1.13 13.93
CA SER A 218 22.23 1.41 14.25
C SER A 218 22.75 0.88 15.60
N ASN A 219 21.91 0.26 16.46
CA ASN A 219 22.35 -0.15 17.80
C ASN A 219 22.61 -1.65 18.01
N LYS A 220 22.73 -2.44 16.94
CA LYS A 220 23.02 -3.89 17.09
C LYS A 220 24.43 -4.33 16.66
N THR A 221 25.30 -3.42 16.25
CA THR A 221 26.63 -3.80 15.74
C THR A 221 27.76 -3.58 16.76
N GLU A 222 27.54 -2.83 17.85
CA GLU A 222 28.63 -2.57 18.83
C GLU A 222 28.69 -3.56 20.00
N GLU A 223 27.68 -4.40 20.22
CA GLU A 223 27.65 -5.33 21.39
C GLU A 223 28.31 -6.71 21.11
N LYS A 224 28.91 -6.91 19.96
CA LYS A 224 29.57 -8.18 19.59
C LYS A 224 31.09 -8.15 19.53
N GLN A 225 31.74 -7.03 19.84
CA GLN A 225 33.22 -6.95 19.81
C GLN A 225 33.90 -7.00 21.18
N ASP A 226 33.19 -7.05 22.29
CA ASP A 226 33.79 -7.13 23.63
C ASP A 226 33.77 -8.53 24.29
N LYS A 227 33.56 -9.58 23.52
CA LYS A 227 33.61 -10.97 24.02
C LYS A 227 34.40 -11.88 23.07
N GLU A 228 35.69 -11.58 22.84
CA GLU A 228 36.75 -12.53 22.50
C GLU A 228 38.03 -12.19 23.23
#